data_bddab9c4df2c59dc5deb4d843827059a
#
_entry.id   bddab9c4df2c59dc5deb4d843827059a
#
_cell.length_a   1.000
_cell.length_b   1.000
_cell.length_c   1.000
_cell.angle_alpha   90.00
_cell.angle_beta   90.00
_cell.angle_gamma   90.00
#
_symmetry.space_group_name_H-M   'P 1'
#
loop_
_entity.id
_entity.type
_entity.pdbx_description
1 polymer ?
#
loop_
_entity_poly.entity_id
_entity_poly.type
_entity_poly.pdbx_seq_one_letter_code
_entity_poly.pdbx_strand_id
1 'polypeptide(L)'
;MTPEEVAALGPAFAAYVREFEDCFVHDHTREHLHTYCRGLLSDLPRKSVEPIALASGTAVRTLQEFLRDHVWDQHRMRDQVQQRLAQQPPPASADDLGRVGLMDETSQAKKGTKTPGVQRQWCGSLGKIDNGIVTVHLGLVWGQFKTLVDADLFLPEAWSQDRARCREAGIPDDVVYRPKWRIALEQLDRAAANGLHLDWLTFDEYYGSKPAFLAELDRRSGLSYVGEVPRNFRCLTRRPKGRRPPGGWKGKRVDNLARCSSTLNRQEWQGVTLARVTLADQEWEVRAQQVYLLRDGRPTARTYWLLVARNVATGEVKYFVSNAPPDTPLEKLVRVAFRRWNVEHTFRVSKSEIGFGHFEGRNYVALMRHLILCLLTLGFVAEHTDRLRGGKSRDHVGAGVPSAEPAVRGLADQPAGDIGLGAYVRGHCLSPAA
;
A
#
# COMPACT_ATOMS: atom_id res chain seq x y z
N MET A 1 -17.64 -19.84 4.21
CA MET A 1 -16.65 -20.87 3.81
C MET A 1 -17.13 -22.21 4.32
N THR A 2 -17.11 -23.25 3.51
CA THR A 2 -17.38 -24.62 3.93
C THR A 2 -16.12 -25.22 4.57
N PRO A 3 -16.24 -26.32 5.35
CA PRO A 3 -15.07 -27.03 5.88
C PRO A 3 -14.11 -27.51 4.78
N GLU A 4 -14.63 -27.90 3.62
CA GLU A 4 -13.86 -28.35 2.46
C GLU A 4 -13.07 -27.18 1.83
N GLU A 5 -13.67 -26.00 1.70
CA GLU A 5 -12.98 -24.77 1.23
C GLU A 5 -11.82 -24.42 2.16
N VAL A 6 -12.02 -24.58 3.48
CA VAL A 6 -10.98 -24.32 4.49
C VAL A 6 -9.86 -25.34 4.39
N ALA A 7 -10.18 -26.64 4.26
CA ALA A 7 -9.18 -27.69 4.12
C ALA A 7 -8.31 -27.55 2.84
N ALA A 8 -8.90 -27.02 1.76
CA ALA A 8 -8.21 -26.79 0.50
C ALA A 8 -7.18 -25.64 0.54
N LEU A 9 -7.25 -24.73 1.51
CA LEU A 9 -6.34 -23.58 1.58
C LEU A 9 -4.88 -23.97 1.84
N GLY A 10 -4.65 -25.01 2.63
CA GLY A 10 -3.29 -25.49 2.92
C GLY A 10 -2.56 -25.97 1.66
N PRO A 11 -3.10 -26.94 0.91
CA PRO A 11 -2.54 -27.36 -0.38
C PRO A 11 -2.43 -26.23 -1.40
N ALA A 12 -3.42 -25.33 -1.47
CA ALA A 12 -3.38 -24.17 -2.36
C ALA A 12 -2.23 -23.21 -2.02
N PHE A 13 -1.99 -22.97 -0.72
CA PHE A 13 -0.86 -22.16 -0.28
C PHE A 13 0.49 -22.81 -0.62
N ALA A 14 0.61 -24.11 -0.39
CA ALA A 14 1.82 -24.84 -0.75
C ALA A 14 2.08 -24.80 -2.27
N ALA A 15 1.03 -24.90 -3.09
CA ALA A 15 1.14 -24.77 -4.55
C ALA A 15 1.55 -23.34 -4.95
N TYR A 16 0.94 -22.33 -4.34
CA TYR A 16 1.28 -20.93 -4.56
C TYR A 16 2.75 -20.61 -4.23
N VAL A 17 3.25 -21.06 -3.08
CA VAL A 17 4.63 -20.81 -2.66
C VAL A 17 5.65 -21.52 -3.59
N ARG A 18 5.30 -22.70 -4.14
CA ARG A 18 6.15 -23.41 -5.09
C ARG A 18 6.42 -22.61 -6.37
N GLU A 19 5.56 -21.74 -6.78
CA GLU A 19 5.77 -20.89 -7.98
C GLU A 19 6.98 -19.95 -7.82
N PHE A 20 7.48 -19.74 -6.60
CA PHE A 20 8.62 -18.89 -6.30
C PHE A 20 9.91 -19.67 -6.00
N GLU A 21 9.89 -21.00 -6.11
CA GLU A 21 11.05 -21.85 -5.77
C GLU A 21 12.23 -21.67 -6.73
N ASP A 22 12.01 -21.19 -7.93
CA ASP A 22 13.06 -20.89 -8.90
C ASP A 22 13.92 -19.66 -8.56
N CYS A 23 13.55 -18.90 -7.51
CA CYS A 23 14.39 -17.88 -6.88
C CYS A 23 15.54 -18.50 -6.07
N PHE A 24 15.55 -19.79 -5.86
CA PHE A 24 16.49 -20.50 -4.99
C PHE A 24 17.32 -21.51 -5.78
N VAL A 25 18.62 -21.53 -5.50
CA VAL A 25 19.55 -22.47 -6.14
C VAL A 25 19.50 -23.86 -5.49
N HIS A 26 19.28 -23.90 -4.15
CA HIS A 26 19.39 -25.14 -3.37
C HIS A 26 18.04 -25.55 -2.75
N ASP A 27 17.71 -26.84 -2.80
CA ASP A 27 16.45 -27.39 -2.32
C ASP A 27 16.22 -27.15 -0.83
N HIS A 28 17.25 -27.30 0.01
CA HIS A 28 17.11 -27.02 1.44
C HIS A 28 16.73 -25.56 1.74
N THR A 29 17.12 -24.63 0.88
CA THR A 29 16.73 -23.22 1.03
C THR A 29 15.25 -23.01 0.65
N ARG A 30 14.72 -23.81 -0.30
CA ARG A 30 13.29 -23.80 -0.67
C ARG A 30 12.40 -24.25 0.50
N GLU A 31 12.82 -25.22 1.28
CA GLU A 31 12.08 -25.66 2.47
C GLU A 31 11.95 -24.53 3.50
N HIS A 32 12.96 -23.68 3.64
CA HIS A 32 12.88 -22.52 4.54
C HIS A 32 11.92 -21.45 4.05
N LEU A 33 11.74 -21.29 2.72
CA LEU A 33 10.70 -20.44 2.16
C LEU A 33 9.32 -20.90 2.65
N HIS A 34 8.99 -22.18 2.48
CA HIS A 34 7.73 -22.75 2.94
C HIS A 34 7.54 -22.58 4.44
N THR A 35 8.56 -22.90 5.23
CA THR A 35 8.54 -22.76 6.69
C THR A 35 8.28 -21.33 7.12
N TYR A 36 9.00 -20.38 6.52
CA TYR A 36 8.87 -18.97 6.88
C TYR A 36 7.50 -18.40 6.50
N CYS A 37 7.02 -18.65 5.28
CA CYS A 37 5.72 -18.17 4.82
C CYS A 37 4.55 -18.80 5.60
N ARG A 38 4.64 -20.08 5.98
CA ARG A 38 3.67 -20.73 6.90
C ARG A 38 3.66 -20.05 8.26
N GLY A 39 4.84 -19.71 8.80
CA GLY A 39 4.95 -18.95 10.04
C GLY A 39 4.32 -17.57 9.97
N LEU A 40 4.44 -16.89 8.82
CA LEU A 40 3.75 -15.60 8.60
C LEU A 40 2.22 -15.72 8.58
N LEU A 41 1.67 -16.86 8.14
CA LEU A 41 0.22 -17.16 8.15
C LEU A 41 -0.28 -17.78 9.46
N SER A 42 0.61 -18.18 10.35
CA SER A 42 0.24 -18.87 11.59
C SER A 42 -0.46 -17.94 12.60
N ASP A 43 -1.00 -18.53 13.65
CA ASP A 43 -1.61 -17.82 14.79
C ASP A 43 -0.60 -17.32 15.83
N LEU A 44 0.67 -17.20 15.47
CA LEU A 44 1.70 -16.71 16.36
C LEU A 44 1.43 -15.23 16.72
N PRO A 45 1.45 -14.87 18.02
CA PRO A 45 1.25 -13.48 18.45
C PRO A 45 2.38 -12.58 17.95
N ARG A 46 3.55 -13.15 17.66
CA ARG A 46 4.68 -12.47 17.06
C ARG A 46 5.28 -13.33 15.94
N LYS A 47 5.42 -12.76 14.76
CA LYS A 47 5.87 -13.43 13.53
C LYS A 47 7.26 -12.95 13.13
N SER A 48 8.16 -12.86 14.12
CA SER A 48 9.60 -12.69 13.88
C SER A 48 10.30 -14.05 13.74
N VAL A 49 11.56 -14.05 13.34
CA VAL A 49 12.31 -15.26 13.04
C VAL A 49 12.24 -16.30 14.16
N GLU A 50 12.46 -15.87 15.41
CA GLU A 50 12.54 -16.78 16.56
C GLU A 50 11.22 -17.52 16.84
N PRO A 51 10.05 -16.85 17.01
CA PRO A 51 8.79 -17.57 17.19
C PRO A 51 8.43 -18.48 16.02
N ILE A 52 8.73 -18.09 14.78
CA ILE A 52 8.49 -18.94 13.60
C ILE A 52 9.36 -20.18 13.65
N ALA A 53 10.64 -20.03 13.98
CA ALA A 53 11.59 -21.15 14.07
C ALA A 53 11.17 -22.14 15.16
N LEU A 54 10.85 -21.65 16.35
CA LEU A 54 10.40 -22.48 17.48
C LEU A 54 9.11 -23.24 17.16
N ALA A 55 8.12 -22.58 16.56
CA ALA A 55 6.85 -23.21 16.20
C ALA A 55 7.02 -24.28 15.11
N SER A 56 8.00 -24.14 14.22
CA SER A 56 8.26 -25.10 13.14
C SER A 56 9.26 -26.20 13.53
N GLY A 57 9.84 -26.18 14.72
CA GLY A 57 10.91 -27.09 15.12
C GLY A 57 12.25 -26.85 14.39
N THR A 58 12.39 -25.70 13.71
CA THR A 58 13.60 -25.31 12.99
C THR A 58 14.54 -24.56 13.93
N ALA A 59 15.87 -24.75 13.79
CA ALA A 59 16.81 -23.96 14.58
C ALA A 59 16.68 -22.46 14.23
N VAL A 60 16.63 -21.61 15.25
CA VAL A 60 16.49 -20.14 15.07
C VAL A 60 17.57 -19.58 14.14
N ARG A 61 18.81 -20.05 14.32
CA ARG A 61 19.94 -19.63 13.50
C ARG A 61 19.74 -19.95 12.02
N THR A 62 19.15 -21.09 11.68
CA THR A 62 18.87 -21.48 10.30
C THR A 62 17.94 -20.48 9.59
N LEU A 63 16.85 -20.06 10.24
CA LEU A 63 15.96 -19.05 9.65
C LEU A 63 16.56 -17.64 9.66
N GLN A 64 17.46 -17.32 10.59
CA GLN A 64 18.24 -16.09 10.54
C GLN A 64 19.17 -16.08 9.34
N GLU A 65 19.90 -17.17 9.09
CA GLU A 65 20.79 -17.37 7.94
C GLU A 65 20.00 -17.40 6.62
N PHE A 66 18.80 -17.99 6.61
CA PHE A 66 17.89 -17.97 5.46
C PHE A 66 17.58 -16.53 5.01
N LEU A 67 17.26 -15.64 5.94
CA LEU A 67 17.00 -14.25 5.60
C LEU A 67 18.26 -13.44 5.26
N ARG A 68 19.41 -13.76 5.88
CA ARG A 68 20.61 -12.92 5.78
C ARG A 68 21.63 -13.44 4.79
N ASP A 69 21.97 -14.74 4.88
CA ASP A 69 23.19 -15.30 4.30
C ASP A 69 22.93 -16.26 3.14
N HIS A 70 21.82 -17.01 3.16
CA HIS A 70 21.50 -17.94 2.08
C HIS A 70 21.37 -17.23 0.74
N VAL A 71 21.89 -17.88 -0.32
CA VAL A 71 21.84 -17.31 -1.66
C VAL A 71 20.50 -17.60 -2.30
N TRP A 72 19.71 -16.55 -2.44
CA TRP A 72 18.47 -16.53 -3.22
C TRP A 72 18.15 -15.12 -3.71
N ASP A 73 17.44 -15.04 -4.84
CA ASP A 73 17.17 -13.79 -5.53
C ASP A 73 15.85 -13.16 -5.05
N GLN A 74 15.99 -12.26 -4.09
CA GLN A 74 14.86 -11.49 -3.54
C GLN A 74 14.26 -10.52 -4.54
N HIS A 75 15.04 -9.99 -5.49
CA HIS A 75 14.53 -9.08 -6.50
C HIS A 75 13.69 -9.83 -7.52
N ARG A 76 14.13 -10.97 -7.98
CA ARG A 76 13.36 -11.88 -8.82
C ARG A 76 12.05 -12.30 -8.15
N MET A 77 12.08 -12.65 -6.87
CA MET A 77 10.86 -13.00 -6.12
C MET A 77 9.86 -11.84 -6.07
N ARG A 78 10.31 -10.61 -5.78
CA ARG A 78 9.46 -9.43 -5.85
C ARG A 78 8.87 -9.24 -7.24
N ASP A 79 9.71 -9.37 -8.28
CA ASP A 79 9.29 -9.17 -9.65
C ASP A 79 8.26 -10.25 -10.08
N GLN A 80 8.43 -11.49 -9.65
CA GLN A 80 7.43 -12.55 -9.86
C GLN A 80 6.11 -12.26 -9.13
N VAL A 81 6.13 -11.72 -7.92
CA VAL A 81 4.90 -11.27 -7.23
C VAL A 81 4.18 -10.23 -8.08
N GLN A 82 4.90 -9.25 -8.64
CA GLN A 82 4.32 -8.21 -9.49
C GLN A 82 3.79 -8.78 -10.81
N GLN A 83 4.54 -9.68 -11.46
CA GLN A 83 4.13 -10.37 -12.70
C GLN A 83 2.87 -11.21 -12.48
N ARG A 84 2.78 -11.91 -11.35
CA ARG A 84 1.58 -12.66 -10.97
C ARG A 84 0.37 -11.73 -10.82
N LEU A 85 0.52 -10.60 -10.14
CA LEU A 85 -0.52 -9.59 -10.02
C LEU A 85 -0.92 -8.98 -11.38
N ALA A 86 0.04 -8.83 -12.29
CA ALA A 86 -0.22 -8.35 -13.65
C ALA A 86 -1.09 -9.33 -14.44
N GLN A 87 -0.89 -10.63 -14.26
CA GLN A 87 -1.61 -11.71 -14.93
C GLN A 87 -2.94 -12.07 -14.24
N GLN A 88 -3.21 -11.50 -13.07
CA GLN A 88 -4.46 -11.74 -12.33
C GLN A 88 -5.66 -11.38 -13.21
N PRO A 89 -6.64 -12.30 -13.40
CA PRO A 89 -7.89 -11.95 -14.06
C PRO A 89 -8.67 -10.92 -13.25
N PRO A 90 -9.57 -10.15 -13.88
CA PRO A 90 -10.44 -9.24 -13.14
C PRO A 90 -11.15 -9.97 -12.00
N PRO A 91 -11.09 -9.44 -10.76
CA PRO A 91 -11.83 -10.02 -9.66
C PRO A 91 -13.34 -9.93 -9.90
N ALA A 92 -14.12 -10.84 -9.32
CA ALA A 92 -15.58 -10.81 -9.45
C ALA A 92 -16.21 -9.49 -8.97
N SER A 93 -15.49 -8.77 -8.12
CA SER A 93 -15.85 -7.44 -7.59
C SER A 93 -15.28 -6.28 -8.39
N ALA A 94 -14.66 -6.52 -9.56
CA ALA A 94 -14.08 -5.45 -10.38
C ALA A 94 -15.15 -4.40 -10.73
N ASP A 95 -14.74 -3.13 -10.64
CA ASP A 95 -15.56 -1.99 -10.99
C ASP A 95 -14.95 -1.20 -12.16
N ASP A 96 -15.63 -0.13 -12.59
CA ASP A 96 -15.23 0.72 -13.70
C ASP A 96 -13.99 1.59 -13.44
N LEU A 97 -13.44 1.54 -12.23
CA LEU A 97 -12.17 2.20 -11.91
C LEU A 97 -10.98 1.40 -12.43
N GLY A 98 -11.10 0.08 -12.57
CA GLY A 98 -9.98 -0.76 -12.92
C GLY A 98 -8.96 -0.89 -11.77
N ARG A 99 -7.69 -0.96 -12.13
CA ARG A 99 -6.57 -1.12 -11.18
C ARG A 99 -6.14 0.23 -10.62
N VAL A 100 -6.39 0.45 -9.33
CA VAL A 100 -6.01 1.68 -8.63
C VAL A 100 -4.76 1.42 -7.78
N GLY A 101 -3.66 2.08 -8.11
CA GLY A 101 -2.46 2.12 -7.29
C GLY A 101 -2.65 3.02 -6.07
N LEU A 102 -2.13 2.61 -4.94
CA LEU A 102 -2.16 3.35 -3.68
C LEU A 102 -0.73 3.62 -3.24
N MET A 103 -0.32 4.88 -3.19
CA MET A 103 1.00 5.25 -2.72
C MET A 103 0.93 5.80 -1.30
N ASP A 104 1.63 5.14 -0.39
CA ASP A 104 1.68 5.57 1.00
C ASP A 104 2.93 5.02 1.70
N GLU A 105 3.16 5.45 2.92
CA GLU A 105 4.25 4.99 3.77
C GLU A 105 3.74 4.48 5.11
N THR A 106 4.49 3.58 5.69
CA THR A 106 4.21 3.15 7.05
C THR A 106 5.45 3.14 7.91
N SER A 107 5.27 3.38 9.21
CA SER A 107 6.35 3.41 10.18
C SER A 107 6.24 2.27 11.17
N GLN A 108 7.40 1.86 11.69
CA GLN A 108 7.51 0.86 12.74
C GLN A 108 8.43 1.39 13.83
N ALA A 109 7.92 1.49 15.05
CA ALA A 109 8.75 1.81 16.20
C ALA A 109 9.82 0.73 16.43
N LYS A 110 11.02 1.14 16.74
CA LYS A 110 12.15 0.23 17.02
C LYS A 110 12.83 0.65 18.33
N LYS A 111 13.22 -0.33 19.11
CA LYS A 111 14.11 -0.13 20.26
C LYS A 111 15.56 -0.20 19.77
N GLY A 112 16.42 0.67 20.27
CA GLY A 112 17.84 0.66 19.92
C GLY A 112 18.15 1.38 18.60
N THR A 113 19.41 1.28 18.15
CA THR A 113 19.99 2.13 17.09
C THR A 113 20.56 1.36 15.91
N LYS A 114 20.46 0.02 15.90
CA LYS A 114 21.13 -0.86 14.94
C LYS A 114 20.26 -1.33 13.77
N THR A 115 18.93 -1.22 13.87
CA THR A 115 18.04 -1.59 12.75
C THR A 115 18.31 -0.67 11.56
N PRO A 116 18.46 -1.18 10.32
CA PRO A 116 18.69 -0.36 9.15
C PRO A 116 17.67 0.76 9.00
N GLY A 117 18.11 1.99 8.76
CA GLY A 117 17.24 3.16 8.59
C GLY A 117 16.63 3.72 9.88
N VAL A 118 16.94 3.17 11.05
CA VAL A 118 16.36 3.63 12.32
C VAL A 118 16.88 5.00 12.73
N GLN A 119 15.96 5.89 13.04
CA GLN A 119 16.24 7.21 13.65
C GLN A 119 14.99 7.77 14.33
N ARG A 120 15.14 8.88 15.06
CA ARG A 120 13.99 9.67 15.52
C ARG A 120 13.35 10.36 14.31
N GLN A 121 12.13 9.97 13.98
CA GLN A 121 11.34 10.50 12.87
C GLN A 121 9.85 10.40 13.17
N TRP A 122 9.02 11.03 12.35
CA TRP A 122 7.58 10.90 12.49
C TRP A 122 7.15 9.45 12.26
N CYS A 123 6.53 8.88 13.27
CA CYS A 123 5.96 7.53 13.23
C CYS A 123 4.44 7.64 13.17
N GLY A 124 3.88 7.61 11.94
CA GLY A 124 2.43 7.74 11.72
C GLY A 124 1.61 6.72 12.51
N SER A 125 2.13 5.48 12.67
CA SER A 125 1.47 4.45 13.49
C SER A 125 1.38 4.79 14.98
N LEU A 126 2.19 5.74 15.47
CA LEU A 126 2.19 6.21 16.86
C LEU A 126 1.65 7.65 17.00
N GLY A 127 1.42 8.35 15.88
CA GLY A 127 1.02 9.76 15.87
C GLY A 127 2.04 10.73 16.49
N LYS A 128 3.33 10.37 16.57
CA LYS A 128 4.38 11.18 17.21
C LYS A 128 5.75 10.93 16.59
N ILE A 129 6.70 11.83 16.91
CA ILE A 129 8.12 11.58 16.62
C ILE A 129 8.65 10.56 17.61
N ASP A 130 9.13 9.43 17.10
CA ASP A 130 9.71 8.35 17.88
C ASP A 130 10.85 7.68 17.14
N ASN A 131 11.57 6.78 17.81
CA ASN A 131 12.63 5.99 17.21
C ASN A 131 12.01 4.86 16.36
N GLY A 132 12.24 4.87 15.06
CA GLY A 132 11.62 3.91 14.16
C GLY A 132 12.21 3.91 12.77
N ILE A 133 11.73 3.00 11.94
CA ILE A 133 11.99 2.92 10.51
C ILE A 133 10.73 3.30 9.74
N VAL A 134 10.90 3.76 8.51
CA VAL A 134 9.81 4.07 7.58
C VAL A 134 10.01 3.25 6.32
N THR A 135 8.95 2.67 5.82
CA THR A 135 8.92 1.95 4.54
C THR A 135 7.88 2.58 3.61
N VAL A 136 8.23 2.72 2.35
CA VAL A 136 7.37 3.25 1.27
C VAL A 136 6.76 2.08 0.53
N HIS A 137 5.50 2.19 0.16
CA HIS A 137 4.74 1.09 -0.44
C HIS A 137 3.91 1.53 -1.61
N LEU A 138 3.88 0.68 -2.63
CA LEU A 138 2.84 0.67 -3.64
C LEU A 138 1.82 -0.42 -3.28
N GLY A 139 0.57 -0.04 -3.11
CA GLY A 139 -0.57 -0.94 -2.97
C GLY A 139 -1.38 -1.02 -4.25
N LEU A 140 -2.23 -2.03 -4.36
CA LEU A 140 -3.18 -2.24 -5.43
C LEU A 140 -4.57 -2.49 -4.86
N VAL A 141 -5.56 -1.79 -5.42
CA VAL A 141 -6.98 -2.09 -5.23
C VAL A 141 -7.62 -2.28 -6.59
N TRP A 142 -8.39 -3.37 -6.72
CA TRP A 142 -9.20 -3.66 -7.89
C TRP A 142 -10.54 -4.26 -7.43
N GLY A 143 -11.56 -3.45 -7.38
CA GLY A 143 -12.82 -3.82 -6.72
C GLY A 143 -12.61 -4.08 -5.22
N GLN A 144 -12.84 -5.30 -4.77
CA GLN A 144 -12.60 -5.74 -3.39
C GLN A 144 -11.22 -6.39 -3.17
N PHE A 145 -10.54 -6.74 -4.26
CA PHE A 145 -9.17 -7.25 -4.20
C PHE A 145 -8.22 -6.14 -3.72
N LYS A 146 -7.41 -6.42 -2.69
CA LYS A 146 -6.49 -5.46 -2.07
C LYS A 146 -5.22 -6.16 -1.65
N THR A 147 -4.07 -5.63 -2.09
CA THR A 147 -2.75 -6.14 -1.68
C THR A 147 -1.70 -5.05 -1.72
N LEU A 148 -0.52 -5.34 -1.17
CA LEU A 148 0.69 -4.54 -1.42
C LEU A 148 1.45 -5.15 -2.60
N VAL A 149 2.01 -4.30 -3.44
CA VAL A 149 2.73 -4.64 -4.68
C VAL A 149 4.23 -4.53 -4.50
N ASP A 150 4.66 -3.55 -3.72
CA ASP A 150 6.08 -3.25 -3.50
C ASP A 150 6.32 -2.65 -2.12
N ALA A 151 7.57 -2.78 -1.64
CA ALA A 151 8.01 -2.27 -0.35
C ALA A 151 9.50 -1.92 -0.39
N ASP A 152 9.84 -0.69 -0.03
CA ASP A 152 11.23 -0.23 0.08
C ASP A 152 11.48 0.45 1.42
N LEU A 153 12.65 0.23 1.99
CA LEU A 153 13.09 0.98 3.16
C LEU A 153 13.44 2.42 2.75
N PHE A 154 12.88 3.41 3.44
CA PHE A 154 13.38 4.77 3.42
C PHE A 154 14.68 4.84 4.22
N LEU A 155 15.81 5.03 3.53
CA LEU A 155 17.10 5.24 4.16
C LEU A 155 17.29 6.73 4.45
N PRO A 156 17.32 7.17 5.72
CA PRO A 156 17.53 8.58 6.05
C PRO A 156 18.88 9.11 5.58
N GLU A 157 18.98 10.41 5.33
CA GLU A 157 20.20 11.05 4.84
C GLU A 157 21.39 10.85 5.78
N ALA A 158 21.16 10.96 7.10
CA ALA A 158 22.20 10.71 8.11
C ALA A 158 22.75 9.27 8.08
N TRP A 159 21.93 8.27 7.71
CA TRP A 159 22.41 6.93 7.45
C TRP A 159 23.22 6.85 6.17
N SER A 160 22.72 7.45 5.09
CA SER A 160 23.37 7.42 3.77
C SER A 160 24.76 8.08 3.80
N GLN A 161 24.95 9.07 4.64
CA GLN A 161 26.25 9.74 4.82
C GLN A 161 27.23 8.93 5.68
N ASP A 162 26.74 8.08 6.58
CA ASP A 162 27.56 7.20 7.43
C ASP A 162 27.73 5.82 6.77
N ARG A 163 28.67 5.74 5.82
CA ARG A 163 28.93 4.50 5.05
C ARG A 163 29.48 3.36 5.93
N ALA A 164 30.16 3.66 7.03
CA ALA A 164 30.64 2.65 7.97
C ALA A 164 29.44 1.97 8.67
N ARG A 165 28.50 2.74 9.15
CA ARG A 165 27.24 2.27 9.73
C ARG A 165 26.41 1.50 8.70
N CYS A 166 26.35 1.97 7.45
CA CYS A 166 25.68 1.25 6.38
C CYS A 166 26.27 -0.15 6.17
N ARG A 167 27.59 -0.26 6.06
CA ARG A 167 28.29 -1.55 5.90
C ARG A 167 28.06 -2.47 7.10
N GLU A 168 28.11 -1.96 8.34
CA GLU A 168 27.78 -2.75 9.53
C GLU A 168 26.37 -3.35 9.47
N ALA A 169 25.41 -2.61 8.92
CA ALA A 169 24.04 -3.04 8.74
C ALA A 169 23.78 -3.85 7.46
N GLY A 170 24.79 -4.12 6.66
CA GLY A 170 24.66 -4.82 5.37
C GLY A 170 23.92 -4.05 4.30
N ILE A 171 23.94 -2.70 4.36
CA ILE A 171 23.34 -1.84 3.33
C ILE A 171 24.34 -1.73 2.17
N PRO A 172 23.97 -2.13 0.94
CA PRO A 172 24.84 -2.02 -0.25
C PRO A 172 25.30 -0.56 -0.51
N ASP A 173 26.45 -0.43 -1.16
CA ASP A 173 27.03 0.90 -1.40
C ASP A 173 26.25 1.76 -2.40
N ASP A 174 25.48 1.16 -3.27
CA ASP A 174 24.56 1.81 -4.21
C ASP A 174 23.24 2.25 -3.56
N VAL A 175 22.91 1.71 -2.39
CA VAL A 175 21.74 2.13 -1.62
C VAL A 175 22.05 3.41 -0.86
N VAL A 176 21.55 4.52 -1.38
CA VAL A 176 21.75 5.87 -0.84
C VAL A 176 20.42 6.53 -0.48
N TYR A 177 20.50 7.69 0.17
CA TYR A 177 19.31 8.51 0.42
C TYR A 177 18.56 8.83 -0.88
N ARG A 178 17.27 8.54 -0.85
CA ARG A 178 16.29 8.96 -1.86
C ARG A 178 15.08 9.54 -1.13
N PRO A 179 14.55 10.69 -1.52
CA PRO A 179 13.30 11.16 -0.93
C PRO A 179 12.19 10.14 -1.20
N LYS A 180 11.25 9.99 -0.27
CA LYS A 180 10.16 8.98 -0.35
C LYS A 180 9.40 9.03 -1.68
N TRP A 181 9.14 10.23 -2.22
CA TRP A 181 8.47 10.37 -3.52
C TRP A 181 9.29 9.80 -4.70
N ARG A 182 10.63 9.77 -4.60
CA ARG A 182 11.48 9.12 -5.61
C ARG A 182 11.38 7.61 -5.51
N ILE A 183 11.40 7.06 -4.29
CA ILE A 183 11.19 5.63 -4.04
C ILE A 183 9.82 5.21 -4.61
N ALA A 184 8.78 6.00 -4.37
CA ALA A 184 7.45 5.78 -4.90
C ALA A 184 7.42 5.68 -6.44
N LEU A 185 8.14 6.57 -7.14
CA LEU A 185 8.25 6.52 -8.61
C LEU A 185 8.99 5.27 -9.10
N GLU A 186 10.05 4.88 -8.41
CA GLU A 186 10.81 3.66 -8.74
C GLU A 186 9.98 2.40 -8.56
N GLN A 187 9.10 2.35 -7.55
CA GLN A 187 8.13 1.27 -7.36
C GLN A 187 7.11 1.20 -8.51
N LEU A 188 6.61 2.35 -8.97
CA LEU A 188 5.72 2.42 -10.14
C LEU A 188 6.42 1.93 -11.41
N ASP A 189 7.68 2.34 -11.62
CA ASP A 189 8.44 1.94 -12.80
C ASP A 189 8.75 0.44 -12.79
N ARG A 190 9.07 -0.14 -11.63
CA ARG A 190 9.25 -1.60 -11.48
C ARG A 190 7.95 -2.36 -11.76
N ALA A 191 6.85 -1.93 -11.18
CA ALA A 191 5.55 -2.57 -11.40
C ALA A 191 5.17 -2.56 -12.89
N ALA A 192 5.36 -1.43 -13.57
CA ALA A 192 5.11 -1.30 -15.00
C ALA A 192 6.06 -2.18 -15.83
N ALA A 193 7.34 -2.26 -15.49
CA ALA A 193 8.32 -3.14 -16.15
C ALA A 193 7.96 -4.62 -16.02
N ASN A 194 7.30 -5.01 -14.92
CA ASN A 194 6.79 -6.35 -14.68
C ASN A 194 5.37 -6.59 -15.26
N GLY A 195 4.87 -5.66 -16.09
CA GLY A 195 3.58 -5.77 -16.78
C GLY A 195 2.36 -5.38 -15.93
N LEU A 196 2.55 -4.91 -14.70
CA LEU A 196 1.45 -4.45 -13.85
C LEU A 196 1.10 -2.99 -14.21
N HIS A 197 0.16 -2.83 -15.12
CA HIS A 197 -0.36 -1.52 -15.50
C HIS A 197 -1.48 -1.10 -14.56
N LEU A 198 -1.41 0.16 -14.11
CA LEU A 198 -2.41 0.80 -13.26
C LEU A 198 -3.20 1.81 -14.09
N ASP A 199 -4.52 1.83 -13.93
CA ASP A 199 -5.40 2.83 -14.56
C ASP A 199 -5.33 4.15 -13.81
N TRP A 200 -5.21 4.07 -12.48
CA TRP A 200 -5.18 5.21 -11.58
C TRP A 200 -4.10 5.08 -10.52
N LEU A 201 -3.67 6.24 -10.02
CA LEU A 201 -2.86 6.36 -8.81
C LEU A 201 -3.52 7.32 -7.85
N THR A 202 -3.54 6.98 -6.55
CA THR A 202 -3.92 7.91 -5.49
C THR A 202 -2.87 7.93 -4.37
N PHE A 203 -2.72 9.09 -3.73
CA PHE A 203 -1.70 9.34 -2.72
C PHE A 203 -2.14 10.47 -1.78
N ASP A 204 -1.46 10.60 -0.64
CA ASP A 204 -1.74 11.61 0.37
C ASP A 204 -1.12 12.98 0.05
N GLU A 205 -1.34 13.95 0.96
CA GLU A 205 -0.84 15.32 0.81
C GLU A 205 0.69 15.43 0.87
N TYR A 206 1.39 14.46 1.47
CA TYR A 206 2.85 14.45 1.46
C TYR A 206 3.37 14.39 0.03
N TYR A 207 2.88 13.41 -0.75
CA TYR A 207 3.25 13.26 -2.16
C TYR A 207 2.66 14.37 -3.02
N GLY A 208 1.40 14.74 -2.79
CA GLY A 208 0.73 15.81 -3.53
C GLY A 208 1.34 17.20 -3.33
N SER A 209 2.05 17.42 -2.22
CA SER A 209 2.81 18.64 -1.97
C SER A 209 4.09 18.76 -2.80
N LYS A 210 4.52 17.71 -3.52
CA LYS A 210 5.80 17.66 -4.24
C LYS A 210 5.61 17.93 -5.74
N PRO A 211 5.90 19.15 -6.23
CA PRO A 211 5.76 19.48 -7.66
C PRO A 211 6.55 18.56 -8.58
N ALA A 212 7.75 18.11 -8.13
CA ALA A 212 8.58 17.17 -8.87
C ALA A 212 7.91 15.81 -9.03
N PHE A 213 7.25 15.30 -7.99
CA PHE A 213 6.50 14.05 -8.06
C PHE A 213 5.35 14.14 -9.07
N LEU A 214 4.52 15.18 -8.97
CA LEU A 214 3.42 15.41 -9.92
C LEU A 214 3.93 15.57 -11.36
N ALA A 215 5.08 16.21 -11.54
CA ALA A 215 5.68 16.37 -12.86
C ALA A 215 6.18 15.04 -13.45
N GLU A 216 6.76 14.19 -12.63
CA GLU A 216 7.20 12.86 -13.06
C GLU A 216 6.01 11.91 -13.35
N LEU A 217 4.92 12.01 -12.59
CA LEU A 217 3.69 11.25 -12.89
C LEU A 217 3.12 11.64 -14.26
N ASP A 218 3.16 12.92 -14.63
CA ASP A 218 2.66 13.39 -15.91
C ASP A 218 3.45 12.90 -17.14
N ARG A 219 4.66 12.39 -16.93
CA ARG A 219 5.48 11.77 -17.99
C ARG A 219 5.10 10.32 -18.26
N ARG A 220 4.35 9.69 -17.35
CA ARG A 220 3.91 8.30 -17.48
C ARG A 220 2.62 8.25 -18.27
N SER A 221 2.73 7.82 -19.54
CA SER A 221 1.56 7.67 -20.41
C SER A 221 0.60 6.60 -19.87
N GLY A 222 -0.70 6.86 -19.99
CA GLY A 222 -1.74 5.92 -19.57
C GLY A 222 -2.05 5.91 -18.08
N LEU A 223 -1.28 6.61 -17.23
CA LEU A 223 -1.54 6.68 -15.80
C LEU A 223 -2.26 7.98 -15.45
N SER A 224 -3.50 7.88 -15.01
CA SER A 224 -4.21 8.98 -14.38
C SER A 224 -4.00 8.97 -12.86
N TYR A 225 -4.07 10.13 -12.22
CA TYR A 225 -4.02 10.18 -10.76
C TYR A 225 -5.08 11.13 -10.18
N VAL A 226 -5.47 10.84 -8.94
CA VAL A 226 -6.19 11.78 -8.06
C VAL A 226 -5.44 11.78 -6.72
N GLY A 227 -4.70 12.84 -6.44
CA GLY A 227 -3.86 12.94 -5.25
C GLY A 227 -4.32 14.05 -4.30
N GLU A 228 -4.31 13.77 -3.00
CA GLU A 228 -4.58 14.78 -1.97
C GLU A 228 -3.45 15.82 -1.94
N VAL A 229 -3.82 17.09 -1.80
CA VAL A 229 -2.87 18.21 -1.71
C VAL A 229 -3.16 19.04 -0.45
N PRO A 230 -2.13 19.64 0.17
CA PRO A 230 -2.32 20.43 1.37
C PRO A 230 -3.12 21.70 1.08
N ARG A 231 -3.85 22.21 2.07
CA ARG A 231 -4.68 23.40 1.98
C ARG A 231 -3.96 24.66 1.46
N ASN A 232 -2.65 24.70 1.61
CA ASN A 232 -1.82 25.82 1.13
C ASN A 232 -1.25 25.57 -0.28
N PHE A 233 -1.60 24.45 -0.94
CA PHE A 233 -1.21 24.16 -2.32
C PHE A 233 -1.66 25.31 -3.25
N ARG A 234 -0.82 25.66 -4.24
CA ARG A 234 -1.06 26.82 -5.08
C ARG A 234 -1.27 26.44 -6.54
N CYS A 235 -2.30 27.01 -7.14
CA CYS A 235 -2.61 26.85 -8.55
C CYS A 235 -3.18 28.16 -9.15
N LEU A 236 -3.33 28.19 -10.46
CA LEU A 236 -3.90 29.31 -11.20
C LEU A 236 -5.22 28.89 -11.84
N THR A 237 -6.25 29.70 -11.69
CA THR A 237 -7.58 29.46 -12.31
C THR A 237 -7.62 29.89 -13.78
N ARG A 238 -6.68 30.68 -14.22
CA ARG A 238 -6.54 31.16 -15.61
C ARG A 238 -5.06 31.20 -15.98
N ARG A 239 -4.76 30.96 -17.25
CA ARG A 239 -3.41 31.15 -17.76
C ARG A 239 -3.08 32.67 -17.79
N PRO A 240 -2.02 33.08 -17.10
CA PRO A 240 -1.70 34.50 -17.05
C PRO A 240 -1.25 35.00 -18.44
N LYS A 241 -1.63 36.24 -18.75
CA LYS A 241 -1.18 36.95 -19.95
C LYS A 241 0.00 37.86 -19.60
N GLY A 242 0.87 38.12 -20.56
CA GLY A 242 1.98 39.06 -20.41
C GLY A 242 3.30 38.43 -19.98
N ARG A 243 4.29 39.30 -19.66
CA ARG A 243 5.65 38.88 -19.28
C ARG A 243 5.67 38.24 -17.89
N ARG A 244 6.43 37.16 -17.75
CA ARG A 244 6.64 36.49 -16.46
C ARG A 244 7.27 37.45 -15.44
N PRO A 245 6.68 37.60 -14.25
CA PRO A 245 7.26 38.44 -13.20
C PRO A 245 8.55 37.84 -12.64
N PRO A 246 9.46 38.65 -12.07
CA PRO A 246 10.57 38.16 -11.29
C PRO A 246 10.06 37.21 -10.20
N GLY A 247 10.72 36.07 -10.00
CA GLY A 247 10.28 35.04 -9.06
C GLY A 247 9.14 34.14 -9.54
N GLY A 248 8.63 34.35 -10.78
CA GLY A 248 7.58 33.54 -11.37
C GLY A 248 6.17 33.94 -10.96
N TRP A 249 5.16 33.24 -11.52
CA TRP A 249 3.78 33.43 -11.18
C TRP A 249 3.45 32.86 -9.80
N LYS A 250 2.73 33.61 -8.99
CA LYS A 250 2.27 33.17 -7.66
C LYS A 250 0.80 32.74 -7.74
N GLY A 251 0.53 31.45 -7.65
CA GLY A 251 -0.86 30.92 -7.63
C GLY A 251 -1.60 31.30 -6.37
N LYS A 252 -2.93 31.17 -6.42
CA LYS A 252 -3.81 31.24 -5.24
C LYS A 252 -3.78 29.91 -4.49
N ARG A 253 -3.88 29.96 -3.17
CA ARG A 253 -4.02 28.76 -2.33
C ARG A 253 -5.36 28.10 -2.59
N VAL A 254 -5.42 26.77 -2.53
CA VAL A 254 -6.65 26.01 -2.79
C VAL A 254 -7.72 26.27 -1.73
N ASP A 255 -7.36 26.49 -0.45
CA ASP A 255 -8.31 26.87 0.59
C ASP A 255 -8.93 28.25 0.33
N ASN A 256 -8.18 29.21 -0.23
CA ASN A 256 -8.72 30.49 -0.66
C ASN A 256 -9.62 30.35 -1.89
N LEU A 257 -9.26 29.48 -2.84
CA LEU A 257 -10.10 29.20 -3.99
C LEU A 257 -11.42 28.56 -3.58
N ALA A 258 -11.41 27.60 -2.65
CA ALA A 258 -12.63 26.99 -2.12
C ALA A 258 -13.60 28.01 -1.52
N ARG A 259 -13.08 29.06 -0.89
CA ARG A 259 -13.92 30.14 -0.28
C ARG A 259 -14.33 31.24 -1.25
N CYS A 260 -13.44 31.62 -2.19
CA CYS A 260 -13.58 32.86 -2.95
C CYS A 260 -13.69 32.67 -4.47
N SER A 261 -13.59 31.44 -5.00
CA SER A 261 -13.72 31.21 -6.44
C SER A 261 -15.18 31.31 -6.86
N SER A 262 -15.50 32.29 -7.72
CA SER A 262 -16.84 32.42 -8.30
C SER A 262 -17.25 31.17 -9.10
N THR A 263 -16.28 30.47 -9.71
CA THR A 263 -16.53 29.24 -10.46
C THR A 263 -16.96 28.10 -9.54
N LEU A 264 -16.29 27.91 -8.38
CA LEU A 264 -16.69 26.89 -7.40
C LEU A 264 -17.97 27.28 -6.67
N ASN A 265 -18.14 28.56 -6.28
CA ASN A 265 -19.26 28.99 -5.46
C ASN A 265 -20.62 29.05 -6.20
N ARG A 266 -20.57 29.06 -7.55
CA ARG A 266 -21.79 28.97 -8.37
C ARG A 266 -22.23 27.52 -8.61
N GLN A 267 -21.39 26.55 -8.32
CA GLN A 267 -21.73 25.13 -8.47
C GLN A 267 -22.53 24.68 -7.24
N GLU A 268 -23.54 23.86 -7.47
CA GLU A 268 -24.12 23.06 -6.40
C GLU A 268 -23.13 21.99 -5.92
N TRP A 269 -23.24 21.63 -4.67
CA TRP A 269 -22.48 20.51 -4.14
C TRP A 269 -23.04 19.21 -4.68
N GLN A 270 -22.19 18.39 -5.28
CA GLN A 270 -22.57 17.05 -5.72
C GLN A 270 -22.31 16.05 -4.59
N GLY A 271 -23.38 15.42 -4.11
CA GLY A 271 -23.29 14.38 -3.09
C GLY A 271 -22.65 13.10 -3.65
N VAL A 272 -21.74 12.51 -2.88
CA VAL A 272 -21.12 11.21 -3.18
C VAL A 272 -21.12 10.37 -1.92
N THR A 273 -21.81 9.23 -1.97
CA THR A 273 -21.81 8.26 -0.90
C THR A 273 -20.66 7.27 -1.11
N LEU A 274 -19.77 7.20 -0.14
CA LEU A 274 -18.63 6.27 -0.14
C LEU A 274 -18.96 5.09 0.76
N ALA A 275 -19.31 3.98 0.14
CA ALA A 275 -19.69 2.76 0.86
C ALA A 275 -18.51 2.21 1.68
N ARG A 276 -18.73 2.02 2.98
CA ARG A 276 -17.85 1.31 3.93
C ARG A 276 -16.38 1.72 3.86
N VAL A 277 -16.12 3.02 3.88
CA VAL A 277 -14.73 3.52 3.87
C VAL A 277 -13.98 3.11 5.14
N THR A 278 -14.68 3.05 6.27
CA THR A 278 -14.17 2.54 7.55
C THR A 278 -15.15 1.51 8.12
N LEU A 279 -15.95 1.88 9.10
CA LEU A 279 -16.98 1.04 9.71
C LEU A 279 -18.39 1.40 9.22
N ALA A 280 -18.55 2.58 8.62
CA ALA A 280 -19.83 3.09 8.11
C ALA A 280 -19.63 3.77 6.74
N ASP A 281 -20.72 3.92 6.03
CA ASP A 281 -20.76 4.73 4.83
C ASP A 281 -20.49 6.19 5.19
N GLN A 282 -19.78 6.90 4.32
CA GLN A 282 -19.50 8.31 4.51
C GLN A 282 -20.09 9.11 3.36
N GLU A 283 -20.77 10.18 3.73
CA GLU A 283 -21.31 11.14 2.76
C GLU A 283 -20.37 12.32 2.61
N TRP A 284 -20.01 12.56 1.37
CA TRP A 284 -19.18 13.69 0.97
C TRP A 284 -19.88 14.50 -0.09
N GLU A 285 -19.64 15.78 -0.05
CA GLU A 285 -20.05 16.72 -1.08
C GLU A 285 -18.83 17.25 -1.81
N VAL A 286 -18.90 17.39 -3.12
CA VAL A 286 -17.74 17.77 -3.92
C VAL A 286 -18.10 18.88 -4.92
N ARG A 287 -17.14 19.79 -5.13
CA ARG A 287 -17.10 20.77 -6.22
C ARG A 287 -15.76 20.69 -6.91
N ALA A 288 -15.72 20.99 -8.20
CA ALA A 288 -14.47 20.93 -8.94
C ALA A 288 -14.36 22.06 -9.98
N GLN A 289 -13.12 22.38 -10.32
CA GLN A 289 -12.81 23.27 -11.43
C GLN A 289 -11.48 22.90 -12.08
N GLN A 290 -11.31 23.34 -13.32
CA GLN A 290 -10.03 23.22 -14.02
C GLN A 290 -9.07 24.34 -13.55
N VAL A 291 -7.82 23.96 -13.30
CA VAL A 291 -6.75 24.86 -12.85
C VAL A 291 -5.44 24.57 -13.59
N TYR A 292 -4.52 25.51 -13.61
CA TYR A 292 -3.14 25.30 -14.04
C TYR A 292 -2.26 25.10 -12.81
N LEU A 293 -1.47 24.03 -12.80
CA LEU A 293 -0.45 23.84 -11.77
C LEU A 293 0.74 24.77 -12.05
N LEU A 294 1.56 24.97 -11.03
CA LEU A 294 2.77 25.78 -11.14
C LEU A 294 4.02 24.87 -11.07
N ARG A 295 4.87 24.98 -12.07
CA ARG A 295 6.20 24.33 -12.11
C ARG A 295 7.25 25.43 -12.31
N ASP A 296 8.15 25.53 -11.35
CA ASP A 296 9.19 26.58 -11.35
C ASP A 296 8.62 28.00 -11.60
N GLY A 297 7.47 28.30 -10.99
CA GLY A 297 6.76 29.55 -11.16
C GLY A 297 6.18 29.78 -12.57
N ARG A 298 6.02 28.73 -13.38
CA ARG A 298 5.34 28.76 -14.68
C ARG A 298 4.07 27.93 -14.65
N PRO A 299 2.97 28.38 -15.28
CA PRO A 299 1.78 27.56 -15.43
C PRO A 299 2.05 26.38 -16.36
N THR A 300 1.45 25.24 -16.04
CA THR A 300 1.47 24.06 -16.91
C THR A 300 0.82 24.35 -18.27
N ALA A 301 1.18 23.57 -19.29
CA ALA A 301 0.58 23.72 -20.63
C ALA A 301 -0.91 23.33 -20.65
N ARG A 302 -1.26 22.26 -19.93
CA ARG A 302 -2.62 21.74 -19.78
C ARG A 302 -3.22 22.14 -18.43
N THR A 303 -4.52 21.99 -18.32
CA THR A 303 -5.26 22.10 -17.07
C THR A 303 -5.27 20.80 -16.30
N TYR A 304 -5.64 20.88 -15.03
CA TYR A 304 -5.81 19.80 -14.07
C TYR A 304 -7.10 20.01 -13.33
N TRP A 305 -7.69 18.94 -12.85
CA TRP A 305 -8.78 19.05 -11.90
C TRP A 305 -8.27 19.53 -10.55
N LEU A 306 -8.98 20.47 -9.95
CA LEU A 306 -8.97 20.79 -8.53
C LEU A 306 -10.32 20.38 -7.98
N LEU A 307 -10.33 19.40 -7.05
CA LEU A 307 -11.52 18.99 -6.33
C LEU A 307 -11.47 19.56 -4.92
N VAL A 308 -12.61 20.01 -4.44
CA VAL A 308 -12.85 20.40 -3.06
C VAL A 308 -13.93 19.47 -2.53
N ALA A 309 -13.58 18.58 -1.62
CA ALA A 309 -14.50 17.63 -1.02
C ALA A 309 -14.74 18.00 0.45
N ARG A 310 -16.00 17.98 0.88
CA ARG A 310 -16.43 18.26 2.25
C ARG A 310 -17.19 17.05 2.80
N ASN A 311 -16.77 16.54 3.96
CA ASN A 311 -17.52 15.53 4.68
C ASN A 311 -18.79 16.16 5.26
N VAL A 312 -19.94 15.57 4.99
CA VAL A 312 -21.24 16.10 5.41
C VAL A 312 -21.40 16.06 6.94
N ALA A 313 -20.94 14.99 7.57
CA ALA A 313 -21.11 14.80 9.02
C ALA A 313 -20.11 15.61 9.85
N THR A 314 -18.84 15.67 9.44
CA THR A 314 -17.78 16.31 10.24
C THR A 314 -17.41 17.72 9.81
N GLY A 315 -17.77 18.11 8.58
CA GLY A 315 -17.35 19.37 7.98
C GLY A 315 -15.87 19.38 7.55
N GLU A 316 -15.16 18.26 7.64
CA GLU A 316 -13.76 18.14 7.17
C GLU A 316 -13.67 18.46 5.68
N VAL A 317 -12.68 19.29 5.29
CA VAL A 317 -12.48 19.67 3.89
C VAL A 317 -11.15 19.13 3.39
N LYS A 318 -11.19 18.39 2.28
CA LYS A 318 -10.02 17.84 1.58
C LYS A 318 -9.90 18.45 0.18
N TYR A 319 -8.67 18.56 -0.29
CA TYR A 319 -8.34 19.10 -1.60
C TYR A 319 -7.57 18.06 -2.40
N PHE A 320 -7.97 17.87 -3.66
CA PHE A 320 -7.29 16.92 -4.55
C PHE A 320 -6.96 17.59 -5.88
N VAL A 321 -5.89 17.13 -6.50
CA VAL A 321 -5.55 17.45 -7.89
C VAL A 321 -5.54 16.19 -8.73
N SER A 322 -5.94 16.31 -10.01
CA SER A 322 -5.94 15.18 -10.94
C SER A 322 -5.50 15.62 -12.33
N ASN A 323 -4.74 14.74 -12.99
CA ASN A 323 -4.36 14.88 -14.39
C ASN A 323 -5.36 14.22 -15.36
N ALA A 324 -6.45 13.67 -14.86
CA ALA A 324 -7.46 13.02 -15.67
C ALA A 324 -8.03 13.95 -16.77
N PRO A 325 -8.53 13.40 -17.87
CA PRO A 325 -9.19 14.16 -18.93
C PRO A 325 -10.29 15.08 -18.41
N PRO A 326 -10.51 16.25 -19.05
CA PRO A 326 -11.52 17.24 -18.58
C PRO A 326 -12.96 16.74 -18.59
N ASP A 327 -13.27 15.70 -19.34
CA ASP A 327 -14.58 15.04 -19.47
C ASP A 327 -14.79 13.90 -18.46
N THR A 328 -13.79 13.62 -17.60
CA THR A 328 -13.91 12.56 -16.59
C THR A 328 -15.03 12.90 -15.59
N PRO A 329 -16.00 11.99 -15.35
CA PRO A 329 -17.06 12.21 -14.38
C PRO A 329 -16.51 12.51 -12.97
N LEU A 330 -17.09 13.52 -12.31
CA LEU A 330 -16.62 13.96 -10.99
C LEU A 330 -16.73 12.84 -9.94
N GLU A 331 -17.81 12.05 -9.98
CA GLU A 331 -18.00 10.89 -9.13
C GLU A 331 -16.83 9.90 -9.26
N LYS A 332 -16.36 9.62 -10.49
CA LYS A 332 -15.23 8.75 -10.74
C LYS A 332 -13.95 9.27 -10.08
N LEU A 333 -13.67 10.56 -10.21
CA LEU A 333 -12.52 11.20 -9.56
C LEU A 333 -12.57 11.07 -8.04
N VAL A 334 -13.74 11.29 -7.45
CA VAL A 334 -13.94 11.17 -5.99
C VAL A 334 -13.77 9.72 -5.55
N ARG A 335 -14.35 8.76 -6.25
CA ARG A 335 -14.18 7.33 -5.96
C ARG A 335 -12.71 6.92 -5.99
N VAL A 336 -11.92 7.39 -6.96
CA VAL A 336 -10.47 7.16 -7.01
C VAL A 336 -9.77 7.78 -5.82
N ALA A 337 -10.03 9.07 -5.52
CA ALA A 337 -9.40 9.78 -4.40
C ALA A 337 -9.56 9.00 -3.08
N PHE A 338 -10.75 8.52 -2.81
CA PHE A 338 -11.05 7.83 -1.55
C PHE A 338 -10.66 6.34 -1.53
N ARG A 339 -10.23 5.76 -2.65
CA ARG A 339 -9.57 4.44 -2.64
C ARG A 339 -8.28 4.45 -1.80
N ARG A 340 -7.64 5.58 -1.60
CA ARG A 340 -6.46 5.69 -0.74
C ARG A 340 -6.68 5.10 0.67
N TRP A 341 -7.86 5.26 1.24
CA TRP A 341 -8.14 4.70 2.57
C TRP A 341 -8.05 3.17 2.63
N ASN A 342 -8.11 2.48 1.49
CA ASN A 342 -7.89 1.04 1.46
C ASN A 342 -6.46 0.65 1.83
N VAL A 343 -5.46 1.54 1.65
CA VAL A 343 -4.07 1.25 2.04
C VAL A 343 -3.93 1.14 3.56
N GLU A 344 -4.65 1.95 4.32
CA GLU A 344 -4.65 1.91 5.79
C GLU A 344 -5.17 0.56 6.30
N HIS A 345 -6.25 0.06 5.68
CA HIS A 345 -6.76 -1.28 5.96
C HIS A 345 -5.73 -2.36 5.57
N THR A 346 -5.12 -2.25 4.38
CA THR A 346 -4.11 -3.19 3.92
C THR A 346 -2.89 -3.20 4.84
N PHE A 347 -2.42 -2.04 5.30
CA PHE A 347 -1.34 -1.96 6.29
C PHE A 347 -1.72 -2.57 7.63
N ARG A 348 -2.96 -2.37 8.10
CA ARG A 348 -3.44 -2.98 9.33
C ARG A 348 -3.38 -4.50 9.20
N VAL A 349 -3.99 -5.08 8.18
CA VAL A 349 -3.95 -6.53 7.93
C VAL A 349 -2.52 -7.04 7.79
N SER A 350 -1.67 -6.36 7.03
CA SER A 350 -0.26 -6.75 6.87
C SER A 350 0.50 -6.78 8.20
N LYS A 351 0.25 -5.82 9.09
CA LYS A 351 0.92 -5.73 10.40
C LYS A 351 0.36 -6.72 11.41
N SER A 352 -0.97 -6.81 11.55
CA SER A 352 -1.62 -7.67 12.54
C SER A 352 -1.58 -9.14 12.14
N GLU A 353 -1.84 -9.45 10.86
CA GLU A 353 -2.08 -10.82 10.42
C GLU A 353 -0.86 -11.46 9.74
N ILE A 354 -0.05 -10.68 9.04
CA ILE A 354 1.13 -11.19 8.31
C ILE A 354 2.45 -10.95 9.05
N GLY A 355 2.45 -10.08 10.08
CA GLY A 355 3.67 -9.79 10.84
C GLY A 355 4.64 -8.84 10.13
N PHE A 356 4.15 -8.03 9.20
CA PHE A 356 4.93 -7.04 8.44
C PHE A 356 5.77 -6.10 9.33
N GLY A 357 5.28 -5.79 10.53
CA GLY A 357 5.97 -5.00 11.55
C GLY A 357 6.86 -5.80 12.50
N HIS A 358 6.96 -7.11 12.37
CA HIS A 358 7.58 -8.00 13.36
C HIS A 358 9.06 -8.30 13.12
N PHE A 359 9.69 -7.70 12.09
CA PHE A 359 11.13 -7.85 11.88
C PHE A 359 11.95 -7.27 13.04
N GLU A 360 12.86 -8.04 13.60
CA GLU A 360 13.70 -7.67 14.76
C GLU A 360 15.21 -7.68 14.45
N GLY A 361 15.59 -7.90 13.20
CA GLY A 361 16.99 -8.00 12.77
C GLY A 361 17.70 -6.64 12.65
N ARG A 362 19.03 -6.73 12.46
CA ARG A 362 19.93 -5.58 12.27
C ARG A 362 20.55 -5.54 10.88
N ASN A 363 20.15 -6.44 10.00
CA ASN A 363 20.70 -6.56 8.65
C ASN A 363 19.68 -6.10 7.61
N TYR A 364 20.13 -5.30 6.65
CA TYR A 364 19.30 -4.71 5.59
C TYR A 364 18.71 -5.76 4.65
N VAL A 365 19.55 -6.72 4.19
CA VAL A 365 19.08 -7.76 3.27
C VAL A 365 18.00 -8.60 3.93
N ALA A 366 18.19 -8.97 5.21
CA ALA A 366 17.19 -9.73 5.97
C ALA A 366 15.88 -8.95 6.14
N LEU A 367 15.94 -7.62 6.35
CA LEU A 367 14.74 -6.77 6.41
C LEU A 367 14.01 -6.77 5.07
N MET A 368 14.72 -6.53 3.97
CA MET A 368 14.09 -6.47 2.64
C MET A 368 13.49 -7.83 2.24
N ARG A 369 14.17 -8.92 2.55
CA ARG A 369 13.66 -10.28 2.33
C ARG A 369 12.40 -10.56 3.15
N HIS A 370 12.38 -10.18 4.43
CA HIS A 370 11.18 -10.29 5.25
C HIS A 370 10.00 -9.53 4.64
N LEU A 371 10.22 -8.28 4.19
CA LEU A 371 9.16 -7.49 3.54
C LEU A 371 8.63 -8.19 2.29
N ILE A 372 9.50 -8.71 1.43
CA ILE A 372 9.10 -9.40 0.19
C ILE A 372 8.31 -10.69 0.50
N LEU A 373 8.73 -11.48 1.49
CA LEU A 373 7.98 -12.65 1.92
C LEU A 373 6.61 -12.31 2.50
N CYS A 374 6.50 -11.16 3.18
CA CYS A 374 5.21 -10.63 3.60
C CYS A 374 4.34 -10.20 2.41
N LEU A 375 4.89 -9.58 1.37
CA LEU A 375 4.15 -9.23 0.14
C LEU A 375 3.62 -10.49 -0.55
N LEU A 376 4.46 -11.51 -0.73
CA LEU A 376 4.08 -12.80 -1.29
C LEU A 376 2.92 -13.41 -0.51
N THR A 377 3.05 -13.49 0.81
CA THR A 377 2.04 -14.08 1.68
C THR A 377 0.72 -13.29 1.65
N LEU A 378 0.80 -11.95 1.63
CA LEU A 378 -0.37 -11.07 1.53
C LEU A 378 -1.07 -11.23 0.18
N GLY A 379 -0.33 -11.42 -0.91
CA GLY A 379 -0.86 -11.70 -2.25
C GLY A 379 -1.75 -12.94 -2.25
N PHE A 380 -1.27 -14.04 -1.66
CA PHE A 380 -2.07 -15.26 -1.48
C PHE A 380 -3.38 -15.00 -0.73
N VAL A 381 -3.29 -14.30 0.41
CA VAL A 381 -4.47 -13.97 1.22
C VAL A 381 -5.48 -13.13 0.42
N ALA A 382 -4.99 -12.16 -0.35
CA ALA A 382 -5.85 -11.31 -1.18
C ALA A 382 -6.58 -12.11 -2.27
N GLU A 383 -5.88 -12.98 -3.01
CA GLU A 383 -6.44 -13.83 -4.05
C GLU A 383 -7.54 -14.76 -3.52
N HIS A 384 -7.27 -15.42 -2.39
CA HIS A 384 -8.22 -16.37 -1.81
C HIS A 384 -9.41 -15.68 -1.14
N THR A 385 -9.19 -14.51 -0.52
CA THR A 385 -10.29 -13.72 0.05
C THR A 385 -11.26 -13.25 -1.02
N ASP A 386 -10.76 -12.78 -2.17
CA ASP A 386 -11.61 -12.34 -3.28
C ASP A 386 -12.40 -13.52 -3.88
N ARG A 387 -11.72 -14.66 -4.12
CA ARG A 387 -12.36 -15.90 -4.64
C ARG A 387 -13.48 -16.39 -3.74
N LEU A 388 -13.25 -16.45 -2.43
CA LEU A 388 -14.24 -16.94 -1.46
C LEU A 388 -15.41 -15.98 -1.27
N ARG A 389 -15.23 -14.69 -1.54
CA ARG A 389 -16.31 -13.69 -1.54
C ARG A 389 -17.15 -13.74 -2.83
N GLY A 390 -16.52 -13.96 -3.98
CA GLY A 390 -17.21 -14.03 -5.29
C GLY A 390 -18.14 -15.21 -5.45
N GLY A 391 -17.93 -16.31 -4.69
CA GLY A 391 -18.82 -17.46 -4.68
C GLY A 391 -20.14 -17.26 -3.92
N LYS A 392 -20.33 -16.12 -3.24
CA LYS A 392 -21.60 -15.79 -2.55
C LYS A 392 -22.37 -14.77 -3.38
N SER A 393 -23.49 -15.22 -3.98
CA SER A 393 -24.47 -14.38 -4.64
C SER A 393 -24.86 -13.18 -3.77
N ARG A 394 -25.05 -12.01 -4.40
CA ARG A 394 -25.46 -10.75 -3.76
C ARG A 394 -26.84 -10.81 -3.08
N ASP A 395 -27.61 -11.88 -3.25
CA ASP A 395 -29.02 -11.96 -2.84
C ASP A 395 -29.24 -12.14 -1.31
N HIS A 396 -28.16 -12.23 -0.51
CA HIS A 396 -28.25 -12.34 0.95
C HIS A 396 -27.53 -11.20 1.70
N VAL A 397 -27.43 -10.00 1.15
CA VAL A 397 -26.88 -8.83 1.84
C VAL A 397 -28.01 -8.03 2.52
N GLY A 398 -28.78 -8.71 3.34
CA GLY A 398 -29.61 -8.12 4.37
C GLY A 398 -29.16 -8.67 5.71
N ALA A 399 -28.58 -7.82 6.55
CA ALA A 399 -28.05 -8.06 7.89
C ALA A 399 -26.61 -8.62 7.96
N GLY A 400 -25.68 -7.76 8.34
CA GLY A 400 -24.49 -8.08 9.13
C GLY A 400 -23.53 -9.09 8.53
N VAL A 401 -22.77 -8.70 7.48
CA VAL A 401 -21.55 -9.46 7.13
C VAL A 401 -20.43 -9.00 8.06
N PRO A 402 -19.92 -9.85 8.97
CA PRO A 402 -18.73 -9.53 9.76
C PRO A 402 -17.56 -9.22 8.82
N SER A 403 -16.75 -8.22 9.17
CA SER A 403 -15.51 -7.94 8.45
C SER A 403 -14.70 -9.24 8.33
N ALA A 404 -14.19 -9.54 7.13
CA ALA A 404 -13.35 -10.71 6.88
C ALA A 404 -11.94 -10.56 7.48
N GLU A 405 -11.84 -9.82 8.57
CA GLU A 405 -10.57 -9.45 9.22
C GLU A 405 -9.85 -10.56 9.96
N PRO A 406 -10.47 -11.65 10.36
CA PRO A 406 -9.75 -12.65 11.12
C PRO A 406 -9.26 -13.87 10.35
N ALA A 407 -9.23 -13.79 9.01
CA ALA A 407 -8.96 -14.98 8.19
C ALA A 407 -7.51 -15.49 8.15
N VAL A 408 -6.64 -15.12 9.05
CA VAL A 408 -5.22 -15.55 9.01
C VAL A 408 -4.75 -16.30 10.26
N ARG A 409 -5.59 -16.47 11.26
CA ARG A 409 -5.22 -17.16 12.50
C ARG A 409 -5.52 -18.67 12.40
N GLY A 410 -4.55 -19.56 12.58
CA GLY A 410 -4.79 -21.00 12.79
C GLY A 410 -4.12 -21.99 11.83
N LEU A 411 -3.08 -21.59 11.10
CA LEU A 411 -2.36 -22.52 10.22
C LEU A 411 -1.22 -23.32 10.93
N ALA A 412 -0.95 -23.07 12.22
CA ALA A 412 0.26 -23.52 12.88
C ALA A 412 0.16 -24.83 13.66
N ASP A 413 -1.01 -25.33 14.03
CA ASP A 413 -1.15 -26.37 15.08
C ASP A 413 -1.32 -27.81 14.58
N GLN A 414 -0.88 -28.15 13.34
CA GLN A 414 -0.96 -29.54 12.90
C GLN A 414 0.40 -30.09 12.42
N PRO A 415 0.69 -31.37 12.76
CA PRO A 415 1.88 -32.05 12.25
C PRO A 415 1.83 -32.14 10.72
N ALA A 416 2.98 -32.31 10.07
CA ALA A 416 3.28 -32.15 8.64
C ALA A 416 2.30 -32.77 7.60
N GLY A 417 1.11 -33.19 7.97
CA GLY A 417 0.07 -33.77 7.10
C GLY A 417 -1.24 -33.00 7.04
N ASP A 418 -1.57 -32.20 8.05
CA ASP A 418 -2.90 -31.60 8.13
C ASP A 418 -2.85 -30.15 8.63
N ILE A 419 -2.96 -29.19 7.74
CA ILE A 419 -3.01 -27.77 8.08
C ILE A 419 -4.46 -27.39 8.37
N GLY A 420 -4.82 -27.40 9.66
CA GLY A 420 -6.18 -27.08 10.09
C GLY A 420 -6.53 -25.59 10.08
N LEU A 421 -6.97 -25.08 8.95
CA LEU A 421 -7.66 -23.79 8.86
C LEU A 421 -9.03 -23.79 9.59
N GLY A 422 -9.44 -24.94 10.13
CA GLY A 422 -10.75 -25.14 10.77
C GLY A 422 -10.96 -24.34 12.07
N ALA A 423 -9.93 -24.11 12.87
CA ALA A 423 -10.04 -23.36 14.13
C ALA A 423 -10.30 -21.88 13.89
N TYR A 424 -9.74 -21.36 12.81
CA TYR A 424 -9.89 -20.02 12.36
C TYR A 424 -11.33 -19.60 12.00
N VAL A 425 -12.07 -20.49 11.35
CA VAL A 425 -13.45 -20.22 10.92
C VAL A 425 -14.44 -20.31 12.09
N ARG A 426 -14.16 -21.10 13.14
CA ARG A 426 -15.08 -21.30 14.28
C ARG A 426 -15.05 -20.17 15.31
N GLY A 427 -13.92 -19.46 15.48
CA GLY A 427 -13.79 -18.41 16.50
C GLY A 427 -14.56 -17.12 16.21
N HIS A 428 -15.08 -16.96 14.99
CA HIS A 428 -15.70 -15.72 14.54
C HIS A 428 -17.20 -15.80 14.20
N CYS A 429 -17.80 -16.97 14.35
CA CYS A 429 -19.25 -17.12 14.20
C CYS A 429 -20.04 -16.91 15.51
N LEU A 430 -19.37 -16.78 16.65
CA LEU A 430 -20.04 -16.69 17.94
C LEU A 430 -19.43 -15.56 18.79
N SER A 431 -19.91 -14.34 18.62
CA SER A 431 -19.97 -13.37 19.70
C SER A 431 -21.22 -12.52 19.52
N PRO A 432 -22.19 -12.61 20.44
CA PRO A 432 -23.31 -11.69 20.46
C PRO A 432 -22.85 -10.33 21.00
N ALA A 433 -23.57 -9.31 20.58
CA ALA A 433 -23.41 -7.93 21.00
C ALA A 433 -23.36 -7.79 22.54
N ALA A 434 -22.42 -7.02 23.01
CA ALA A 434 -22.51 -6.16 24.19
C ALA A 434 -21.67 -4.90 23.93
#